data_a4c4a6b62227b6c7422b1dfd39cb4318
#
_entry.id   a4c4a6b62227b6c7422b1dfd39cb4318
#
_cell.length_a   1.000
_cell.length_b   1.000
_cell.length_c   1.000
_cell.angle_alpha   90.00
_cell.angle_beta   90.00
_cell.angle_gamma   90.00
#
_symmetry.space_group_name_H-M   'P 1'
#
loop_
_entity.id
_entity.type
_entity.pdbx_description
1 polymer ?
#
loop_
_entity_poly.entity_id
_entity_poly.type
_entity_poly.pdbx_seq_one_letter_code
_entity_poly.pdbx_strand_id
1 'polypeptide(L)'
;MNKQTLDKAWDQIRQKYGVYLRLLEVIPDDQFHSNPVQGMRTPTEMVVHTSGALVRNIAQGIAKGEVTADESSEESIATGLANKADVVSFARACWDEADAAVTSIGDAELSAMVPTPWDMTLPGWVLFNILSDEFLHHRGQLYAYARVCGAEPPYIWSFDDNSPEFAPHD
;
A
#
# COMPACT_ATOMS: atom_id res chain seq x y z
N MET A 1 -13.62 -2.37 -16.11
CA MET A 1 -12.86 -3.48 -15.48
C MET A 1 -13.86 -4.55 -15.08
N ASN A 2 -13.51 -5.82 -15.17
CA ASN A 2 -14.29 -6.95 -14.64
C ASN A 2 -13.43 -7.75 -13.64
N LYS A 3 -14.02 -8.71 -12.92
CA LYS A 3 -13.33 -9.51 -11.91
C LYS A 3 -12.04 -10.15 -12.45
N GLN A 4 -12.08 -10.77 -13.62
CA GLN A 4 -10.89 -11.40 -14.22
C GLN A 4 -9.74 -10.40 -14.47
N THR A 5 -10.07 -9.18 -14.85
CA THR A 5 -9.07 -8.11 -15.06
C THR A 5 -8.55 -7.60 -13.71
N LEU A 6 -9.43 -7.48 -12.71
CA LEU A 6 -9.06 -7.13 -11.34
C LEU A 6 -8.05 -8.15 -10.79
N ASP A 7 -8.34 -9.45 -10.89
CA ASP A 7 -7.49 -10.51 -10.34
C ASP A 7 -6.07 -10.47 -10.93
N LYS A 8 -5.98 -10.28 -12.25
CA LYS A 8 -4.68 -10.15 -12.92
C LYS A 8 -3.91 -8.88 -12.50
N ALA A 9 -4.62 -7.77 -12.37
CA ALA A 9 -4.01 -6.51 -11.93
C ALA A 9 -3.58 -6.59 -10.47
N TRP A 10 -4.39 -7.24 -9.62
CA TRP A 10 -4.07 -7.44 -8.20
C TRP A 10 -2.86 -8.35 -8.00
N ASP A 11 -2.73 -9.42 -8.78
CA ASP A 11 -1.54 -10.27 -8.76
C ASP A 11 -0.26 -9.48 -9.11
N GLN A 12 -0.33 -8.56 -10.06
CA GLN A 12 0.79 -7.67 -10.36
C GLN A 12 1.10 -6.71 -9.20
N ILE A 13 0.08 -6.22 -8.48
CA ILE A 13 0.28 -5.39 -7.29
C ILE A 13 0.89 -6.24 -6.18
N ARG A 14 0.44 -7.48 -5.97
CA ARG A 14 0.99 -8.43 -5.01
C ARG A 14 2.50 -8.59 -5.17
N GLN A 15 2.98 -8.86 -6.39
CA GLN A 15 4.40 -9.01 -6.67
C GLN A 15 5.18 -7.71 -6.39
N LYS A 16 4.62 -6.56 -6.76
CA LYS A 16 5.21 -5.24 -6.48
C LYS A 16 5.20 -4.91 -4.98
N TYR A 17 4.22 -5.43 -4.24
CA TYR A 17 4.14 -5.26 -2.79
C TYR A 17 5.21 -6.07 -2.07
N GLY A 18 5.56 -7.27 -2.57
CA GLY A 18 6.70 -8.03 -2.07
C GLY A 18 8.02 -7.25 -2.20
N VAL A 19 8.24 -6.61 -3.35
CA VAL A 19 9.41 -5.71 -3.54
C VAL A 19 9.34 -4.50 -2.60
N TYR A 20 8.15 -3.96 -2.36
CA TYR A 20 7.95 -2.86 -1.40
C TYR A 20 8.29 -3.28 0.03
N LEU A 21 7.90 -4.47 0.48
CA LEU A 21 8.29 -4.99 1.80
C LEU A 21 9.80 -5.13 1.92
N ARG A 22 10.48 -5.65 0.89
CA ARG A 22 11.95 -5.73 0.86
C ARG A 22 12.60 -4.34 0.85
N LEU A 23 11.96 -3.35 0.23
CA LEU A 23 12.44 -1.96 0.31
C LEU A 23 12.40 -1.43 1.75
N LEU A 24 11.35 -1.75 2.53
CA LEU A 24 11.30 -1.35 3.93
C LEU A 24 12.44 -1.99 4.75
N GLU A 25 12.80 -3.23 4.44
CA GLU A 25 13.88 -3.93 5.16
C GLU A 25 15.26 -3.28 4.99
N VAL A 26 15.55 -2.65 3.85
CA VAL A 26 16.85 -2.00 3.62
C VAL A 26 16.95 -0.59 4.19
N ILE A 27 15.84 0.07 4.52
CA ILE A 27 15.87 1.37 5.20
C ILE A 27 16.41 1.15 6.62
N PRO A 28 17.44 1.92 7.09
CA PRO A 28 17.98 1.78 8.44
C PRO A 28 16.92 2.04 9.53
N ASP A 29 16.99 1.29 10.62
CA ASP A 29 16.00 1.33 11.71
C ASP A 29 15.81 2.73 12.30
N ASP A 30 16.90 3.47 12.50
CA ASP A 30 16.92 4.82 13.05
C ASP A 30 16.35 5.88 12.09
N GLN A 31 16.09 5.52 10.83
CA GLN A 31 15.55 6.43 9.82
C GLN A 31 14.01 6.38 9.70
N PHE A 32 13.36 5.38 10.30
CA PHE A 32 11.90 5.23 10.16
C PHE A 32 11.10 6.40 10.73
N HIS A 33 11.58 7.01 11.81
CA HIS A 33 10.96 8.19 12.45
C HIS A 33 11.70 9.50 12.15
N SER A 34 12.70 9.47 11.26
CA SER A 34 13.41 10.65 10.83
C SER A 34 12.71 11.30 9.63
N ASN A 35 13.00 12.58 9.39
CA ASN A 35 12.55 13.30 8.21
C ASN A 35 13.72 13.42 7.21
N PRO A 36 13.93 12.41 6.34
CA PRO A 36 15.09 12.40 5.44
C PRO A 36 15.01 13.51 4.39
N VAL A 37 13.79 13.99 4.12
CA VAL A 37 13.56 15.13 3.22
C VAL A 37 12.63 16.13 3.91
N GLN A 38 13.12 17.34 4.14
CA GLN A 38 12.35 18.37 4.83
C GLN A 38 10.99 18.63 4.17
N GLY A 39 9.92 18.65 4.96
CA GLY A 39 8.56 18.91 4.51
C GLY A 39 7.84 17.69 3.90
N MET A 40 8.46 16.52 3.94
CA MET A 40 7.82 15.25 3.55
C MET A 40 7.48 14.40 4.78
N ARG A 41 6.61 13.41 4.60
CA ARG A 41 6.33 12.39 5.64
C ARG A 41 7.60 11.65 6.03
N THR A 42 7.68 11.17 7.27
CA THR A 42 8.67 10.18 7.68
C THR A 42 8.41 8.84 6.95
N PRO A 43 9.38 7.92 6.86
CA PRO A 43 9.12 6.57 6.34
C PRO A 43 7.95 5.86 7.02
N THR A 44 7.82 5.97 8.35
CA THR A 44 6.68 5.38 9.10
C THR A 44 5.34 5.97 8.65
N GLU A 45 5.22 7.30 8.61
CA GLU A 45 4.00 7.98 8.14
C GLU A 45 3.69 7.63 6.68
N MET A 46 4.72 7.50 5.84
CA MET A 46 4.56 7.08 4.44
C MET A 46 4.02 5.65 4.34
N VAL A 47 4.51 4.72 5.16
CA VAL A 47 4.02 3.34 5.18
C VAL A 47 2.58 3.28 5.69
N VAL A 48 2.24 4.01 6.75
CA VAL A 48 0.87 4.07 7.27
C VAL A 48 -0.09 4.60 6.21
N HIS A 49 0.29 5.66 5.52
CA HIS A 49 -0.49 6.23 4.42
C HIS A 49 -0.63 5.23 3.27
N THR A 50 0.48 4.70 2.76
CA THR A 50 0.47 3.82 1.59
C THR A 50 -0.24 2.49 1.84
N SER A 51 0.13 1.80 2.92
CA SER A 51 -0.40 0.46 3.21
C SER A 51 -1.79 0.52 3.85
N GLY A 52 -1.99 1.44 4.79
CA GLY A 52 -3.24 1.59 5.54
C GLY A 52 -4.30 2.37 4.77
N ALA A 53 -4.07 3.67 4.57
CA ALA A 53 -5.09 4.55 4.01
C ALA A 53 -5.39 4.24 2.53
N LEU A 54 -4.37 3.92 1.73
CA LEU A 54 -4.55 3.69 0.30
C LEU A 54 -4.83 2.21 -0.02
N VAL A 55 -3.90 1.31 0.23
CA VAL A 55 -4.05 -0.08 -0.21
C VAL A 55 -5.20 -0.77 0.54
N ARG A 56 -5.15 -0.80 1.88
CA ARG A 56 -6.17 -1.48 2.69
C ARG A 56 -7.54 -0.80 2.63
N ASN A 57 -7.61 0.50 2.94
CA ASN A 57 -8.90 1.17 3.12
C ASN A 57 -9.65 1.32 1.79
N ILE A 58 -8.95 1.55 0.66
CA ILE A 58 -9.61 1.60 -0.64
C ILE A 58 -10.11 0.20 -1.05
N ALA A 59 -9.29 -0.85 -0.89
CA ALA A 59 -9.71 -2.22 -1.20
C ALA A 59 -10.96 -2.62 -0.38
N GLN A 60 -10.92 -2.39 0.93
CA GLN A 60 -12.07 -2.63 1.82
C GLN A 60 -13.26 -1.75 1.47
N GLY A 61 -13.02 -0.49 1.09
CA GLY A 61 -14.07 0.44 0.72
C GLY A 61 -14.81 0.01 -0.55
N ILE A 62 -14.12 -0.49 -1.56
CA ILE A 62 -14.75 -1.06 -2.76
C ILE A 62 -15.62 -2.26 -2.37
N ALA A 63 -15.10 -3.16 -1.53
CA ALA A 63 -15.81 -4.36 -1.10
C ALA A 63 -17.05 -4.04 -0.24
N LYS A 64 -17.00 -2.99 0.58
CA LYS A 64 -18.06 -2.60 1.54
C LYS A 64 -19.04 -1.56 0.98
N GLY A 65 -18.68 -0.85 -0.10
CA GLY A 65 -19.47 0.21 -0.71
C GLY A 65 -19.20 1.62 -0.17
N GLU A 66 -18.19 1.83 0.67
CA GLU A 66 -17.77 3.14 1.19
C GLU A 66 -16.29 3.11 1.59
N VAL A 67 -15.48 4.06 1.09
CA VAL A 67 -14.12 4.26 1.56
C VAL A 67 -14.13 5.18 2.78
N THR A 68 -13.66 4.66 3.89
CA THR A 68 -13.46 5.45 5.11
C THR A 68 -11.97 5.68 5.33
N ALA A 69 -11.53 6.93 5.36
CA ALA A 69 -10.19 7.32 5.77
C ALA A 69 -10.31 8.56 6.66
N ASP A 70 -9.54 8.59 7.73
CA ASP A 70 -9.43 9.71 8.64
C ASP A 70 -7.94 10.02 8.85
N GLU A 71 -7.51 11.23 8.45
CA GLU A 71 -6.12 11.66 8.60
C GLU A 71 -5.66 11.63 10.06
N SER A 72 -6.57 11.92 11.01
CA SER A 72 -6.29 11.82 12.43
C SER A 72 -5.93 10.39 12.86
N SER A 73 -6.49 9.39 12.20
CA SER A 73 -6.18 7.98 12.44
C SER A 73 -4.79 7.60 11.95
N GLU A 74 -4.32 8.16 10.84
CA GLU A 74 -2.97 7.89 10.31
C GLU A 74 -1.89 8.37 11.28
N GLU A 75 -2.01 9.58 11.84
CA GLU A 75 -1.07 10.12 12.83
C GLU A 75 -1.04 9.25 14.10
N SER A 76 -2.20 8.85 14.58
CA SER A 76 -2.31 7.99 15.75
C SER A 76 -1.65 6.63 15.54
N ILE A 77 -1.87 6.01 14.37
CA ILE A 77 -1.25 4.74 14.00
C ILE A 77 0.27 4.91 13.91
N ALA A 78 0.76 5.92 13.18
CA ALA A 78 2.19 6.16 12.99
C ALA A 78 2.91 6.37 14.33
N THR A 79 2.28 7.10 15.27
CA THR A 79 2.82 7.31 16.62
C THR A 79 2.88 6.01 17.43
N GLY A 80 1.97 5.07 17.18
CA GLY A 80 1.93 3.77 17.88
C GLY A 80 2.97 2.76 17.38
N LEU A 81 3.55 2.95 16.19
CA LEU A 81 4.56 2.06 15.63
C LEU A 81 5.95 2.49 16.10
N ALA A 82 6.50 1.77 17.09
CA ALA A 82 7.70 2.19 17.81
C ALA A 82 9.01 1.97 17.06
N ASN A 83 9.05 1.02 16.11
CA ASN A 83 10.28 0.59 15.43
C ASN A 83 9.96 0.01 14.04
N LYS A 84 11.02 -0.26 13.25
CA LYS A 84 10.92 -0.85 11.92
C LYS A 84 10.10 -2.15 11.88
N ALA A 85 10.28 -3.03 12.86
CA ALA A 85 9.57 -4.31 12.88
C ALA A 85 8.06 -4.12 13.02
N ASP A 86 7.62 -3.14 13.84
CA ASP A 86 6.22 -2.77 13.96
C ASP A 86 5.67 -2.22 12.64
N VAL A 87 6.45 -1.36 11.96
CA VAL A 87 6.07 -0.77 10.67
C VAL A 87 5.94 -1.83 9.58
N VAL A 88 6.88 -2.77 9.48
CA VAL A 88 6.82 -3.87 8.51
C VAL A 88 5.66 -4.81 8.81
N SER A 89 5.43 -5.12 10.10
CA SER A 89 4.29 -5.94 10.52
C SER A 89 2.95 -5.27 10.19
N PHE A 90 2.85 -3.96 10.40
CA PHE A 90 1.67 -3.18 10.00
C PHE A 90 1.43 -3.24 8.50
N ALA A 91 2.48 -3.06 7.67
CA ALA A 91 2.35 -3.15 6.22
C ALA A 91 1.86 -4.54 5.78
N ARG A 92 2.38 -5.63 6.37
CA ARG A 92 1.94 -6.99 6.07
C ARG A 92 0.46 -7.20 6.46
N ALA A 93 0.06 -6.79 7.66
CA ALA A 93 -1.33 -6.90 8.09
C ALA A 93 -2.29 -6.12 7.16
N CYS A 94 -1.91 -4.91 6.72
CA CYS A 94 -2.68 -4.14 5.76
C CYS A 94 -2.83 -4.87 4.41
N TRP A 95 -1.76 -5.56 3.96
CA TRP A 95 -1.84 -6.37 2.75
C TRP A 95 -2.83 -7.52 2.91
N ASP A 96 -2.75 -8.28 4.00
CA ASP A 96 -3.62 -9.44 4.24
C ASP A 96 -5.10 -9.02 4.28
N GLU A 97 -5.40 -7.89 4.91
CA GLU A 97 -6.75 -7.32 4.95
C GLU A 97 -7.22 -6.84 3.56
N ALA A 98 -6.33 -6.22 2.79
CA ALA A 98 -6.64 -5.77 1.43
C ALA A 98 -6.87 -6.96 0.48
N ASP A 99 -6.04 -8.01 0.57
CA ASP A 99 -6.16 -9.22 -0.26
C ASP A 99 -7.47 -9.96 0.02
N ALA A 100 -7.83 -10.11 1.29
CA ALA A 100 -9.11 -10.66 1.68
C ALA A 100 -10.30 -9.85 1.11
N ALA A 101 -10.20 -8.51 1.15
CA ALA A 101 -11.22 -7.63 0.59
C ALA A 101 -11.31 -7.78 -0.94
N VAL A 102 -10.18 -7.72 -1.67
CA VAL A 102 -10.16 -7.84 -3.13
C VAL A 102 -10.70 -9.19 -3.61
N THR A 103 -10.45 -10.25 -2.86
CA THR A 103 -11.01 -11.59 -3.15
C THR A 103 -12.54 -11.56 -3.20
N SER A 104 -13.20 -10.74 -2.37
CA SER A 104 -14.66 -10.62 -2.32
C SER A 104 -15.27 -9.68 -3.36
N ILE A 105 -14.47 -8.83 -4.03
CA ILE A 105 -14.94 -7.88 -5.04
C ILE A 105 -15.31 -8.63 -6.32
N GLY A 106 -16.53 -8.44 -6.78
CA GLY A 106 -17.03 -8.92 -8.07
C GLY A 106 -17.32 -7.76 -9.05
N ASP A 107 -17.95 -8.08 -10.18
CA ASP A 107 -18.31 -7.10 -11.20
C ASP A 107 -19.33 -6.06 -10.70
N ALA A 108 -20.16 -6.45 -9.73
CA ALA A 108 -21.14 -5.57 -9.11
C ALA A 108 -20.46 -4.46 -8.31
N GLU A 109 -19.54 -4.83 -7.41
CA GLU A 109 -18.77 -3.90 -6.58
C GLU A 109 -17.87 -3.00 -7.44
N LEU A 110 -17.26 -3.54 -8.50
CA LEU A 110 -16.47 -2.75 -9.45
C LEU A 110 -17.27 -1.68 -10.17
N SER A 111 -18.57 -1.94 -10.41
CA SER A 111 -19.47 -0.99 -11.10
C SER A 111 -20.21 -0.07 -10.16
N ALA A 112 -20.28 -0.41 -8.87
CA ALA A 112 -20.98 0.38 -7.86
C ALA A 112 -20.31 1.73 -7.65
N MET A 113 -21.14 2.75 -7.37
CA MET A 113 -20.67 4.07 -6.98
C MET A 113 -20.35 4.08 -5.49
N VAL A 114 -19.11 4.35 -5.15
CA VAL A 114 -18.57 4.28 -3.78
C VAL A 114 -18.21 5.68 -3.31
N PRO A 115 -18.84 6.19 -2.23
CA PRO A 115 -18.44 7.44 -1.57
C PRO A 115 -17.01 7.35 -1.01
N THR A 116 -16.31 8.49 -1.03
CA THR A 116 -14.95 8.61 -0.50
C THR A 116 -14.86 9.79 0.48
N PRO A 117 -13.86 9.80 1.38
CA PRO A 117 -13.64 10.91 2.30
C PRO A 117 -13.12 12.18 1.61
N TRP A 118 -12.89 12.15 0.30
CA TRP A 118 -12.44 13.29 -0.50
C TRP A 118 -13.59 14.02 -1.19
N ASP A 119 -14.83 13.91 -0.67
CA ASP A 119 -16.05 14.49 -1.25
C ASP A 119 -16.33 14.03 -2.69
N MET A 120 -15.87 12.85 -3.06
CA MET A 120 -16.10 12.24 -4.37
C MET A 120 -16.87 10.93 -4.22
N THR A 121 -17.70 10.61 -5.21
CA THR A 121 -18.33 9.30 -5.35
C THR A 121 -17.90 8.71 -6.69
N LEU A 122 -17.18 7.61 -6.67
CA LEU A 122 -16.51 7.04 -7.83
C LEU A 122 -16.87 5.55 -8.02
N PRO A 123 -16.87 5.04 -9.27
CA PRO A 123 -17.02 3.61 -9.50
C PRO A 123 -15.85 2.82 -8.84
N GLY A 124 -16.14 1.64 -8.31
CA GLY A 124 -15.12 0.80 -7.65
C GLY A 124 -13.88 0.54 -8.53
N TRP A 125 -14.06 0.36 -9.85
CA TRP A 125 -12.93 0.17 -10.75
C TRP A 125 -12.03 1.43 -10.88
N VAL A 126 -12.58 2.63 -10.71
CA VAL A 126 -11.78 3.87 -10.68
C VAL A 126 -10.99 3.93 -9.38
N LEU A 127 -11.62 3.59 -8.26
CA LEU A 127 -10.93 3.53 -6.96
C LEU A 127 -9.79 2.51 -6.96
N PHE A 128 -9.96 1.37 -7.62
CA PHE A 128 -8.88 0.40 -7.79
C PHE A 128 -7.70 0.97 -8.60
N ASN A 129 -7.96 1.75 -9.66
CA ASN A 129 -6.88 2.43 -10.39
C ASN A 129 -6.18 3.47 -9.50
N ILE A 130 -6.94 4.27 -8.72
CA ILE A 130 -6.37 5.22 -7.76
C ILE A 130 -5.47 4.47 -6.76
N LEU A 131 -5.96 3.38 -6.16
CA LEU A 131 -5.14 2.54 -5.26
C LEU A 131 -3.81 2.13 -5.91
N SER A 132 -3.86 1.64 -7.15
CA SER A 132 -2.67 1.19 -7.88
C SER A 132 -1.69 2.33 -8.16
N ASP A 133 -2.18 3.46 -8.64
CA ASP A 133 -1.36 4.62 -9.00
C ASP A 133 -0.72 5.24 -7.75
N GLU A 134 -1.47 5.43 -6.69
CA GLU A 134 -0.99 5.97 -5.42
C GLU A 134 0.02 5.04 -4.75
N PHE A 135 -0.25 3.72 -4.74
CA PHE A 135 0.74 2.75 -4.25
C PHE A 135 2.08 2.87 -5.00
N LEU A 136 2.06 2.93 -6.33
CA LEU A 136 3.28 3.04 -7.12
C LEU A 136 3.98 4.40 -6.92
N HIS A 137 3.21 5.49 -6.79
CA HIS A 137 3.72 6.82 -6.50
C HIS A 137 4.48 6.84 -5.16
N HIS A 138 3.86 6.42 -4.08
CA HIS A 138 4.47 6.43 -2.75
C HIS A 138 5.59 5.41 -2.58
N ARG A 139 5.48 4.24 -3.23
CA ARG A 139 6.60 3.30 -3.32
C ARG A 139 7.82 3.98 -3.95
N GLY A 140 7.64 4.74 -5.02
CA GLY A 140 8.72 5.51 -5.66
C GLY A 140 9.37 6.53 -4.72
N GLN A 141 8.60 7.19 -3.87
CA GLN A 141 9.13 8.11 -2.84
C GLN A 141 9.99 7.36 -1.81
N LEU A 142 9.56 6.19 -1.34
CA LEU A 142 10.35 5.38 -0.41
C LEU A 142 11.67 4.87 -1.04
N TYR A 143 11.71 4.63 -2.36
CA TYR A 143 12.96 4.36 -3.07
C TYR A 143 13.95 5.53 -2.99
N ALA A 144 13.45 6.75 -3.09
CA ALA A 144 14.27 7.94 -2.90
C ALA A 144 14.75 8.05 -1.43
N TYR A 145 13.88 7.79 -0.46
CA TYR A 145 14.24 7.77 0.96
C TYR A 145 15.34 6.77 1.27
N ALA A 146 15.23 5.53 0.80
CA ALA A 146 16.27 4.53 0.98
C ALA A 146 17.64 5.04 0.51
N ARG A 147 17.71 5.66 -0.67
CA ARG A 147 18.95 6.23 -1.20
C ARG A 147 19.48 7.41 -0.38
N VAL A 148 18.61 8.31 0.06
CA VAL A 148 19.00 9.44 0.92
C VAL A 148 19.56 8.94 2.26
N CYS A 149 19.02 7.84 2.79
CA CYS A 149 19.51 7.17 4.00
C CYS A 149 20.76 6.30 3.77
N GLY A 150 21.31 6.29 2.54
CA GLY A 150 22.51 5.51 2.19
C GLY A 150 22.28 4.02 1.93
N ALA A 151 21.02 3.58 1.84
CA ALA A 151 20.68 2.20 1.52
C ALA A 151 20.60 1.99 -0.01
N GLU A 152 20.90 0.78 -0.46
CA GLU A 152 20.66 0.35 -1.83
C GLU A 152 19.30 -0.35 -1.91
N PRO A 153 18.28 0.25 -2.57
CA PRO A 153 16.96 -0.35 -2.67
C PRO A 153 16.97 -1.55 -3.64
N PRO A 154 16.08 -2.54 -3.44
CA PRO A 154 15.96 -3.68 -4.33
C PRO A 154 15.61 -3.24 -5.77
N TYR A 155 16.02 -4.04 -6.76
CA TYR A 155 15.62 -3.78 -8.15
C TYR A 155 14.09 -3.95 -8.29
N ILE A 156 13.45 -2.98 -8.95
CA ILE A 156 11.97 -2.88 -9.00
C ILE A 156 11.26 -4.05 -9.69
N TRP A 157 11.99 -4.86 -10.45
CA TRP A 157 11.48 -6.03 -11.17
C TRP A 157 12.02 -7.36 -10.62
N SER A 158 12.68 -7.37 -9.47
CA SER A 158 13.23 -8.59 -8.84
C SER A 158 12.13 -9.34 -8.08
N PHE A 159 11.09 -9.77 -8.76
CA PHE A 159 9.95 -10.47 -8.16
C PHE A 159 10.31 -11.87 -7.66
N ASP A 160 11.28 -12.53 -8.30
CA ASP A 160 11.76 -13.86 -7.91
C ASP A 160 12.47 -13.88 -6.55
N ASP A 161 12.94 -12.71 -6.09
CA ASP A 161 13.55 -12.55 -4.77
C ASP A 161 12.51 -12.32 -3.65
N ASN A 162 11.24 -12.22 -3.97
CA ASN A 162 10.19 -12.03 -2.96
C ASN A 162 9.99 -13.31 -2.13
N SER A 163 9.44 -13.15 -0.93
CA SER A 163 8.93 -14.29 -0.17
C SER A 163 7.82 -15.02 -0.96
N PRO A 164 7.62 -16.33 -0.73
CA PRO A 164 6.74 -17.16 -1.57
C PRO A 164 5.34 -16.61 -1.81
N GLU A 165 4.76 -15.95 -0.81
CA GLU A 165 3.42 -15.35 -0.90
C GLU A 165 3.34 -14.16 -1.88
N PHE A 166 4.50 -13.56 -2.22
CA PHE A 166 4.60 -12.42 -3.13
C PHE A 166 5.40 -12.73 -4.41
N ALA A 167 5.95 -13.93 -4.54
CA ALA A 167 6.66 -14.36 -5.73
C ALA A 167 5.71 -14.58 -6.93
N PRO A 168 6.19 -14.55 -8.18
CA PRO A 168 5.39 -14.95 -9.33
C PRO A 168 4.80 -16.36 -9.12
N HIS A 169 3.58 -16.57 -9.60
CA HIS A 169 3.02 -17.92 -9.72
C HIS A 169 3.56 -18.58 -10.99
N ASP A 170 3.90 -19.87 -10.91
CA ASP A 170 4.30 -20.72 -12.04
C ASP A 170 3.17 -20.89 -13.07
#